data_529e63dc54bbb049bfac876175f8a4d0
#
_entry.id   529e63dc54bbb049bfac876175f8a4d0
#
_cell.length_a   1.000
_cell.length_b   1.000
_cell.length_c   1.000
_cell.angle_alpha   90.00
_cell.angle_beta   90.00
_cell.angle_gamma   90.00
#
_symmetry.space_group_name_H-M   'P 1'
#
loop_
_entity.id
_entity.type
_entity.pdbx_description
1 polymer ?
#
loop_
_entity_poly.entity_id
_entity_poly.type
_entity_poly.pdbx_seq_one_letter_code
_entity_poly.pdbx_strand_id
1 'polypeptide(L)'
;NFINQNKTKEIKNFFDCRNPTHTIAEIFYVLANMYSTQNDYQTSNFYLNISLFLNNKFQPNKILLAENYYFQKKYDLSKKMYNSIKKIGPVYSWFASQSISAIVEKTESKDKSVLYLKKEFSLLENVNFIHFYDLANHYKDNKNYEDSIKYYSLALEDVSKESDLVHKILYNRGISYERNNQWKKAEKDFLESLSLLPEQPYVLNYLAYSWVDKKMNIEKALGMLEEAVRLKENDGYIIDSLGWAHYRNKNYVEAEKFLQKAVQLLPLDPIVNDHYADVLWMLNRNIQARYFWKHAVSLNDIDIDVKEKINDKLIFGINEKS
;
A
#
# COMPACT_ATOMS: atom_id res chain seq x y z
N ASN A 1 10.02 -9.35 23.77
CA ASN A 1 10.73 -10.57 23.47
C ASN A 1 10.32 -11.66 24.47
N PHE A 2 9.25 -12.43 24.16
CA PHE A 2 8.66 -13.47 25.05
C PHE A 2 9.69 -14.51 25.51
N ILE A 3 10.65 -14.83 24.67
CA ILE A 3 11.69 -15.83 24.94
C ILE A 3 12.69 -15.35 26.00
N ASN A 4 13.04 -14.04 25.97
CA ASN A 4 14.01 -13.47 26.90
C ASN A 4 13.45 -13.17 28.32
N GLN A 5 12.12 -13.25 28.49
CA GLN A 5 11.46 -12.97 29.77
C GLN A 5 11.04 -14.22 30.57
N ASN A 6 11.54 -15.42 30.22
CA ASN A 6 11.12 -16.69 30.84
C ASN A 6 9.59 -16.98 30.83
N LYS A 7 8.85 -16.36 29.89
CA LYS A 7 7.39 -16.49 29.76
C LYS A 7 6.97 -17.70 28.89
N THR A 8 7.81 -18.70 28.75
CA THR A 8 7.52 -19.94 27.99
C THR A 8 6.29 -20.68 28.50
N LYS A 9 5.92 -20.52 29.81
CA LYS A 9 4.69 -21.10 30.35
C LYS A 9 3.43 -20.45 29.78
N GLU A 10 3.46 -19.15 29.48
CA GLU A 10 2.31 -18.43 28.88
C GLU A 10 2.09 -18.85 27.42
N ILE A 11 3.16 -19.08 26.67
CA ILE A 11 3.07 -19.58 25.28
C ILE A 11 2.37 -20.94 25.24
N LYS A 12 2.69 -21.85 26.15
CA LYS A 12 2.04 -23.18 26.25
C LYS A 12 0.54 -23.12 26.51
N ASN A 13 0.03 -22.01 27.05
CA ASN A 13 -1.41 -21.83 27.23
C ASN A 13 -2.16 -21.61 25.90
N PHE A 14 -1.47 -21.16 24.84
CA PHE A 14 -2.06 -20.93 23.53
C PHE A 14 -1.80 -22.10 22.57
N PHE A 15 -0.61 -22.70 22.65
CA PHE A 15 -0.21 -23.81 21.83
C PHE A 15 0.84 -24.69 22.57
N ASP A 16 0.62 -26.00 22.63
CA ASP A 16 1.59 -26.98 23.10
C ASP A 16 1.71 -28.10 22.07
N CYS A 17 2.85 -28.22 21.41
CA CYS A 17 3.12 -29.26 20.39
C CYS A 17 3.08 -30.70 20.91
N ARG A 18 3.13 -30.91 22.24
CA ARG A 18 2.95 -32.22 22.88
C ARG A 18 1.48 -32.59 23.09
N ASN A 19 0.57 -31.64 22.88
CA ASN A 19 -0.86 -31.90 22.92
C ASN A 19 -1.35 -32.25 21.51
N PRO A 20 -1.77 -33.51 21.25
CA PRO A 20 -2.19 -33.94 19.92
C PRO A 20 -3.33 -33.09 19.34
N THR A 21 -4.26 -32.61 20.16
CA THR A 21 -5.37 -31.77 19.67
C THR A 21 -4.89 -30.41 19.18
N HIS A 22 -3.86 -29.84 19.82
CA HIS A 22 -3.27 -28.57 19.37
C HIS A 22 -2.53 -28.73 18.05
N THR A 23 -1.79 -29.85 17.87
CA THR A 23 -1.07 -30.15 16.64
C THR A 23 -2.03 -30.39 15.47
N ILE A 24 -3.13 -31.15 15.72
CA ILE A 24 -4.16 -31.38 14.71
C ILE A 24 -4.87 -30.05 14.35
N ALA A 25 -5.11 -29.18 15.34
CA ALA A 25 -5.69 -27.87 15.10
C ALA A 25 -4.81 -27.01 14.17
N GLU A 26 -3.47 -27.05 14.36
CA GLU A 26 -2.53 -26.34 13.49
C GLU A 26 -2.55 -26.89 12.05
N ILE A 27 -2.62 -28.21 11.87
CA ILE A 27 -2.76 -28.83 10.53
C ILE A 27 -4.00 -28.27 9.81
N PHE A 28 -5.15 -28.25 10.50
CA PHE A 28 -6.37 -27.66 9.92
C PHE A 28 -6.24 -26.18 9.63
N TYR A 29 -5.51 -25.43 10.45
CA TYR A 29 -5.19 -24.03 10.15
C TYR A 29 -4.34 -23.86 8.90
N VAL A 30 -3.31 -24.69 8.72
CA VAL A 30 -2.46 -24.66 7.51
C VAL A 30 -3.29 -24.97 6.27
N LEU A 31 -4.15 -26.00 6.31
CA LEU A 31 -5.07 -26.33 5.22
C LEU A 31 -6.01 -25.14 4.93
N ALA A 32 -6.59 -24.54 5.97
CA ALA A 32 -7.47 -23.40 5.83
C ALA A 32 -6.76 -22.20 5.16
N ASN A 33 -5.51 -21.93 5.55
CA ASN A 33 -4.72 -20.87 4.95
C ASN A 33 -4.46 -21.11 3.46
N MET A 34 -4.17 -22.35 3.06
CA MET A 34 -4.01 -22.72 1.64
C MET A 34 -5.28 -22.42 0.82
N TYR A 35 -6.47 -22.76 1.34
CA TYR A 35 -7.74 -22.45 0.66
C TYR A 35 -8.04 -20.94 0.66
N SER A 36 -7.73 -20.23 1.74
CA SER A 36 -7.90 -18.79 1.81
C SER A 36 -7.07 -18.06 0.76
N THR A 37 -5.80 -18.46 0.55
CA THR A 37 -4.94 -17.87 -0.48
C THR A 37 -5.43 -18.10 -1.91
N GLN A 38 -6.27 -19.13 -2.12
CA GLN A 38 -6.94 -19.41 -3.39
C GLN A 38 -8.34 -18.76 -3.50
N ASN A 39 -8.70 -17.90 -2.54
CA ASN A 39 -10.01 -17.26 -2.41
C ASN A 39 -11.18 -18.24 -2.18
N ASP A 40 -10.92 -19.51 -1.86
CA ASP A 40 -11.94 -20.46 -1.40
C ASP A 40 -12.18 -20.29 0.10
N TYR A 41 -12.80 -19.16 0.44
CA TYR A 41 -13.10 -18.80 1.83
C TYR A 41 -14.11 -19.74 2.50
N GLN A 42 -14.95 -20.44 1.73
CA GLN A 42 -15.93 -21.36 2.28
C GLN A 42 -15.26 -22.61 2.84
N THR A 43 -14.39 -23.25 2.06
CA THR A 43 -13.60 -24.40 2.48
C THR A 43 -12.62 -24.02 3.57
N SER A 44 -11.97 -22.87 3.44
CA SER A 44 -11.10 -22.32 4.50
C SER A 44 -11.84 -22.20 5.83
N ASN A 45 -13.02 -21.58 5.85
CA ASN A 45 -13.83 -21.41 7.06
C ASN A 45 -14.27 -22.75 7.68
N PHE A 46 -14.52 -23.77 6.85
CA PHE A 46 -14.82 -25.12 7.35
C PHE A 46 -13.65 -25.67 8.17
N TYR A 47 -12.42 -25.63 7.63
CA TYR A 47 -11.23 -26.10 8.34
C TYR A 47 -10.90 -25.24 9.56
N LEU A 48 -11.09 -23.91 9.49
CA LEU A 48 -10.89 -23.03 10.63
C LEU A 48 -11.84 -23.35 11.78
N ASN A 49 -13.08 -23.67 11.51
CA ASN A 49 -14.03 -24.05 12.57
C ASN A 49 -13.63 -25.37 13.23
N ILE A 50 -13.11 -26.35 12.50
CA ILE A 50 -12.56 -27.59 13.09
C ILE A 50 -11.35 -27.25 13.97
N SER A 51 -10.43 -26.42 13.45
CA SER A 51 -9.24 -25.99 14.19
C SER A 51 -9.61 -25.25 15.47
N LEU A 52 -10.58 -24.34 15.43
CA LEU A 52 -11.10 -23.61 16.61
C LEU A 52 -11.79 -24.53 17.61
N PHE A 53 -12.46 -25.56 17.16
CA PHE A 53 -13.05 -26.58 18.04
C PHE A 53 -11.98 -27.36 18.80
N LEU A 54 -10.89 -27.71 18.13
CA LEU A 54 -9.76 -28.44 18.73
C LEU A 54 -8.89 -27.58 19.63
N ASN A 55 -8.66 -26.30 19.24
CA ASN A 55 -7.91 -25.32 20.03
C ASN A 55 -8.50 -23.91 19.90
N ASN A 56 -9.41 -23.56 20.80
CA ASN A 56 -10.06 -22.23 20.80
C ASN A 56 -9.17 -21.08 21.27
N LYS A 57 -7.96 -21.38 21.77
CA LYS A 57 -6.96 -20.40 22.20
C LYS A 57 -5.93 -20.06 21.11
N PHE A 58 -5.93 -20.79 20.00
CA PHE A 58 -5.02 -20.54 18.90
C PHE A 58 -5.51 -19.35 18.06
N GLN A 59 -4.95 -18.16 18.38
CA GLN A 59 -5.46 -16.89 17.86
C GLN A 59 -5.36 -16.73 16.33
N PRO A 60 -4.35 -17.27 15.60
CA PRO A 60 -4.29 -17.20 14.15
C PRO A 60 -5.57 -17.69 13.46
N ASN A 61 -6.24 -18.70 14.00
CA ASN A 61 -7.53 -19.18 13.51
C ASN A 61 -8.62 -18.10 13.47
N LYS A 62 -8.72 -17.31 14.56
CA LYS A 62 -9.74 -16.26 14.68
C LYS A 62 -9.42 -15.10 13.74
N ILE A 63 -8.14 -14.79 13.58
CA ILE A 63 -7.68 -13.73 12.68
C ILE A 63 -8.04 -14.10 11.25
N LEU A 64 -7.62 -15.28 10.78
CA LEU A 64 -7.90 -15.73 9.42
C LEU A 64 -9.41 -15.87 9.14
N LEU A 65 -10.18 -16.33 10.13
CA LEU A 65 -11.64 -16.40 10.01
C LEU A 65 -12.28 -15.00 9.89
N ALA A 66 -11.77 -14.02 10.63
CA ALA A 66 -12.23 -12.64 10.54
C ALA A 66 -11.90 -12.02 9.16
N GLU A 67 -10.70 -12.28 8.64
CA GLU A 67 -10.26 -11.87 7.29
C GLU A 67 -11.10 -12.52 6.20
N ASN A 68 -11.33 -13.83 6.27
CA ASN A 68 -12.20 -14.54 5.34
C ASN A 68 -13.61 -13.96 5.30
N TYR A 69 -14.19 -13.63 6.46
CA TYR A 69 -15.49 -12.96 6.51
C TYR A 69 -15.45 -11.57 5.88
N TYR A 70 -14.36 -10.82 6.06
CA TYR A 70 -14.19 -9.52 5.41
C TYR A 70 -14.19 -9.65 3.88
N PHE A 71 -13.39 -10.55 3.32
CA PHE A 71 -13.34 -10.79 1.87
C PHE A 71 -14.66 -11.34 1.29
N GLN A 72 -15.40 -12.11 2.09
CA GLN A 72 -16.76 -12.52 1.74
C GLN A 72 -17.82 -11.41 1.88
N LYS A 73 -17.42 -10.18 2.25
CA LYS A 73 -18.30 -9.04 2.56
C LYS A 73 -19.27 -9.30 3.72
N LYS A 74 -18.99 -10.30 4.57
CA LYS A 74 -19.76 -10.62 5.79
C LYS A 74 -19.25 -9.76 6.96
N TYR A 75 -19.39 -8.46 6.82
CA TYR A 75 -18.75 -7.47 7.69
C TYR A 75 -19.15 -7.58 9.16
N ASP A 76 -20.40 -7.90 9.45
CA ASP A 76 -20.88 -8.08 10.84
C ASP A 76 -20.19 -9.27 11.53
N LEU A 77 -20.01 -10.39 10.83
CA LEU A 77 -19.30 -11.55 11.35
C LEU A 77 -17.82 -11.24 11.53
N SER A 78 -17.20 -10.59 10.57
CA SER A 78 -15.80 -10.13 10.68
C SER A 78 -15.60 -9.21 11.89
N LYS A 79 -16.45 -8.19 12.05
CA LYS A 79 -16.43 -7.26 13.18
C LYS A 79 -16.62 -7.97 14.52
N LYS A 80 -17.54 -8.96 14.59
CA LYS A 80 -17.73 -9.79 15.78
C LYS A 80 -16.48 -10.57 16.17
N MET A 81 -15.80 -11.16 15.18
CA MET A 81 -14.55 -11.88 15.40
C MET A 81 -13.44 -10.95 15.89
N TYR A 82 -13.20 -9.81 15.22
CA TYR A 82 -12.21 -8.82 15.67
C TYR A 82 -12.51 -8.28 17.08
N ASN A 83 -13.77 -8.05 17.43
CA ASN A 83 -14.13 -7.67 18.81
C ASN A 83 -13.81 -8.74 19.85
N SER A 84 -13.81 -10.03 19.48
CA SER A 84 -13.33 -11.10 20.37
C SER A 84 -11.80 -11.08 20.51
N ILE A 85 -11.08 -10.73 19.44
CA ILE A 85 -9.62 -10.62 19.39
C ILE A 85 -9.14 -9.42 20.23
N LYS A 86 -9.83 -8.29 20.19
CA LYS A 86 -9.54 -7.10 21.03
C LYS A 86 -9.38 -7.40 22.52
N LYS A 87 -10.07 -8.41 23.03
CA LYS A 87 -10.09 -8.77 24.46
C LYS A 87 -8.86 -9.58 24.90
N ILE A 88 -7.96 -9.95 23.98
CA ILE A 88 -6.84 -10.85 24.28
C ILE A 88 -5.67 -10.10 24.91
N GLY A 89 -5.43 -8.88 24.51
CA GLY A 89 -4.34 -8.05 25.01
C GLY A 89 -4.05 -6.83 24.13
N PRO A 90 -3.17 -5.92 24.56
CA PRO A 90 -2.95 -4.62 23.90
C PRO A 90 -2.57 -4.73 22.41
N VAL A 91 -1.64 -5.63 22.07
CA VAL A 91 -1.19 -5.83 20.66
C VAL A 91 -2.34 -6.30 19.79
N TYR A 92 -3.12 -7.29 20.26
CA TYR A 92 -4.29 -7.79 19.54
C TYR A 92 -5.41 -6.75 19.48
N SER A 93 -5.55 -5.95 20.53
CA SER A 93 -6.55 -4.88 20.60
C SER A 93 -6.31 -3.83 19.50
N TRP A 94 -5.06 -3.38 19.35
CA TRP A 94 -4.70 -2.40 18.32
C TRP A 94 -4.89 -2.97 16.90
N PHE A 95 -4.36 -4.16 16.63
CA PHE A 95 -4.55 -4.86 15.34
C PHE A 95 -6.03 -5.00 14.97
N ALA A 96 -6.86 -5.48 15.91
CA ALA A 96 -8.29 -5.64 15.68
C ALA A 96 -9.00 -4.29 15.46
N SER A 97 -8.55 -3.23 16.14
CA SER A 97 -9.10 -1.88 15.95
C SER A 97 -8.80 -1.33 14.54
N GLN A 98 -7.60 -1.55 14.01
CA GLN A 98 -7.26 -1.21 12.63
C GLN A 98 -8.15 -1.98 11.64
N SER A 99 -8.31 -3.29 11.84
CA SER A 99 -9.17 -4.13 10.99
C SER A 99 -10.65 -3.72 11.03
N ILE A 100 -11.16 -3.37 12.22
CA ILE A 100 -12.53 -2.84 12.36
C ILE A 100 -12.65 -1.47 11.68
N SER A 101 -11.63 -0.62 11.75
CA SER A 101 -11.60 0.66 11.06
C SER A 101 -11.75 0.48 9.54
N ALA A 102 -11.06 -0.49 8.95
CA ALA A 102 -11.22 -0.83 7.53
C ALA A 102 -12.64 -1.33 7.20
N ILE A 103 -13.29 -2.06 8.11
CA ILE A 103 -14.70 -2.45 7.94
C ILE A 103 -15.61 -1.21 7.97
N VAL A 104 -15.38 -0.29 8.91
CA VAL A 104 -16.15 0.96 9.02
C VAL A 104 -16.02 1.79 7.75
N GLU A 105 -14.82 1.85 7.16
CA GLU A 105 -14.61 2.53 5.87
C GLU A 105 -15.49 1.94 4.76
N LYS A 106 -15.58 0.61 4.68
CA LYS A 106 -16.38 -0.08 3.66
C LYS A 106 -17.88 -0.02 3.88
N THR A 107 -18.32 0.03 5.14
CA THR A 107 -19.76 -0.06 5.49
C THR A 107 -20.39 1.29 5.78
N GLU A 108 -19.60 2.29 6.13
CA GLU A 108 -20.11 3.59 6.54
C GLU A 108 -19.44 4.72 5.73
N SER A 109 -18.24 5.18 6.13
CA SER A 109 -17.47 6.18 5.41
C SER A 109 -16.01 6.25 5.88
N LYS A 110 -15.16 6.90 5.05
CA LYS A 110 -13.76 7.20 5.39
C LYS A 110 -13.66 8.05 6.66
N ASP A 111 -14.47 9.09 6.79
CA ASP A 111 -14.43 9.99 7.96
C ASP A 111 -14.75 9.25 9.26
N LYS A 112 -15.76 8.36 9.23
CA LYS A 112 -16.11 7.54 10.39
C LYS A 112 -15.01 6.53 10.74
N SER A 113 -14.33 5.97 9.74
CA SER A 113 -13.18 5.11 9.93
C SER A 113 -12.05 5.83 10.68
N VAL A 114 -11.73 7.06 10.26
CA VAL A 114 -10.73 7.91 10.92
C VAL A 114 -11.14 8.23 12.37
N LEU A 115 -12.38 8.63 12.59
CA LEU A 115 -12.90 8.92 13.93
C LEU A 115 -12.86 7.71 14.84
N TYR A 116 -13.22 6.53 14.30
CA TYR A 116 -13.15 5.28 15.05
C TYR A 116 -11.71 4.96 15.48
N LEU A 117 -10.76 4.97 14.55
CA LEU A 117 -9.37 4.61 14.87
C LEU A 117 -8.72 5.64 15.81
N LYS A 118 -9.01 6.93 15.63
CA LYS A 118 -8.57 7.99 16.55
C LYS A 118 -9.09 7.77 17.98
N LYS A 119 -10.35 7.37 18.11
CA LYS A 119 -10.93 7.02 19.42
C LYS A 119 -10.21 5.82 20.06
N GLU A 120 -9.99 4.75 19.29
CA GLU A 120 -9.29 3.57 19.78
C GLU A 120 -7.85 3.89 20.20
N PHE A 121 -7.17 4.73 19.42
CA PHE A 121 -5.83 5.21 19.75
C PHE A 121 -5.81 5.98 21.10
N SER A 122 -6.80 6.80 21.37
CA SER A 122 -6.89 7.55 22.64
C SER A 122 -7.12 6.68 23.89
N LEU A 123 -7.50 5.42 23.71
CA LEU A 123 -7.71 4.45 24.79
C LEU A 123 -6.46 3.59 25.08
N LEU A 124 -5.38 3.78 24.30
CA LEU A 124 -4.13 3.04 24.53
C LEU A 124 -3.40 3.58 25.77
N GLU A 125 -3.05 2.69 26.69
CA GLU A 125 -2.28 3.05 27.89
C GLU A 125 -0.79 3.27 27.59
N ASN A 126 -0.22 2.48 26.67
CA ASN A 126 1.18 2.51 26.29
C ASN A 126 1.31 2.70 24.79
N VAL A 127 1.47 3.94 24.36
CA VAL A 127 1.68 4.31 22.96
C VAL A 127 3.17 4.25 22.64
N ASN A 128 3.50 3.75 21.44
CA ASN A 128 4.86 3.72 20.92
C ASN A 128 4.87 4.05 19.42
N PHE A 129 6.06 4.11 18.82
CA PHE A 129 6.26 4.50 17.43
C PHE A 129 5.43 3.67 16.43
N ILE A 130 5.12 2.39 16.72
CA ILE A 130 4.29 1.56 15.84
C ILE A 130 2.85 2.10 15.79
N HIS A 131 2.30 2.46 16.95
CA HIS A 131 0.94 3.03 17.03
C HIS A 131 0.85 4.38 16.29
N PHE A 132 1.88 5.24 16.44
CA PHE A 132 1.96 6.50 15.69
C PHE A 132 2.09 6.25 14.19
N TYR A 133 2.94 5.31 13.77
CA TYR A 133 3.14 4.95 12.37
C TYR A 133 1.85 4.41 11.71
N ASP A 134 1.16 3.50 12.39
CA ASP A 134 -0.09 2.92 11.89
C ASP A 134 -1.19 3.98 11.75
N LEU A 135 -1.33 4.85 12.75
CA LEU A 135 -2.30 5.94 12.70
C LEU A 135 -1.95 6.96 11.60
N ALA A 136 -0.66 7.26 11.42
CA ALA A 136 -0.18 8.11 10.33
C ALA A 136 -0.51 7.53 8.95
N ASN A 137 -0.30 6.21 8.75
CA ASN A 137 -0.69 5.52 7.52
C ASN A 137 -2.19 5.67 7.27
N HIS A 138 -3.00 5.44 8.30
CA HIS A 138 -4.46 5.56 8.17
C HIS A 138 -4.90 6.97 7.76
N TYR A 139 -4.31 8.02 8.34
CA TYR A 139 -4.54 9.40 7.92
C TYR A 139 -4.08 9.67 6.48
N LYS A 140 -2.91 9.17 6.08
CA LYS A 140 -2.38 9.30 4.72
C LYS A 140 -3.32 8.69 3.69
N ASP A 141 -3.78 7.44 3.94
CA ASP A 141 -4.66 6.70 3.04
C ASP A 141 -6.04 7.36 2.90
N ASN A 142 -6.46 8.10 3.94
CA ASN A 142 -7.65 8.94 3.91
C ASN A 142 -7.39 10.38 3.41
N LYS A 143 -6.23 10.65 2.83
CA LYS A 143 -5.82 11.96 2.28
C LYS A 143 -5.77 13.10 3.32
N ASN A 144 -5.75 12.80 4.61
CA ASN A 144 -5.50 13.77 5.68
C ASN A 144 -3.99 13.87 5.93
N TYR A 145 -3.31 14.58 5.05
CA TYR A 145 -1.86 14.64 5.03
C TYR A 145 -1.27 15.43 6.20
N GLU A 146 -1.98 16.42 6.72
CA GLU A 146 -1.51 17.22 7.86
C GLU A 146 -1.39 16.37 9.13
N ASP A 147 -2.45 15.66 9.51
CA ASP A 147 -2.39 14.74 10.65
C ASP A 147 -1.41 13.59 10.40
N SER A 148 -1.34 13.06 9.17
CA SER A 148 -0.38 12.03 8.79
C SER A 148 1.07 12.48 9.06
N ILE A 149 1.46 13.68 8.61
CA ILE A 149 2.78 14.27 8.86
C ILE A 149 3.07 14.39 10.36
N LYS A 150 2.07 14.85 11.13
CA LYS A 150 2.19 14.96 12.59
C LYS A 150 2.51 13.62 13.23
N TYR A 151 1.75 12.57 12.91
CA TYR A 151 1.92 11.27 13.54
C TYR A 151 3.17 10.54 13.07
N TYR A 152 3.58 10.67 11.79
CA TYR A 152 4.90 10.18 11.37
C TYR A 152 6.05 10.89 12.08
N SER A 153 5.92 12.18 12.36
CA SER A 153 6.94 12.92 13.10
C SER A 153 7.06 12.40 14.54
N LEU A 154 5.94 12.14 15.21
CA LEU A 154 5.92 11.51 16.54
C LEU A 154 6.53 10.09 16.49
N ALA A 155 6.26 9.33 15.43
CA ALA A 155 6.88 8.01 15.25
C ALA A 155 8.40 8.10 15.11
N LEU A 156 8.91 9.10 14.39
CA LEU A 156 10.36 9.34 14.23
C LEU A 156 11.04 9.82 15.51
N GLU A 157 10.33 10.52 16.39
CA GLU A 157 10.83 10.93 17.70
C GLU A 157 10.96 9.74 18.67
N ASP A 158 10.06 8.76 18.58
CA ASP A 158 9.99 7.63 19.51
C ASP A 158 10.77 6.38 19.03
N VAL A 159 10.97 6.23 17.71
CA VAL A 159 11.71 5.09 17.15
C VAL A 159 13.22 5.22 17.40
N SER A 160 13.89 4.10 17.73
CA SER A 160 15.35 4.07 17.76
C SER A 160 15.94 4.45 16.39
N LYS A 161 16.94 5.33 16.36
CA LYS A 161 17.62 5.75 15.13
C LYS A 161 18.28 4.58 14.37
N GLU A 162 18.58 3.50 15.06
CA GLU A 162 19.19 2.28 14.52
C GLU A 162 18.12 1.29 13.98
N SER A 163 16.85 1.65 14.09
CA SER A 163 15.75 0.81 13.63
C SER A 163 15.66 0.79 12.11
N ASP A 164 15.54 -0.42 11.55
CA ASP A 164 15.27 -0.63 10.12
C ASP A 164 13.95 -0.01 9.63
N LEU A 165 13.13 0.55 10.53
CA LEU A 165 11.87 1.19 10.17
C LEU A 165 11.99 2.68 9.88
N VAL A 166 13.08 3.34 10.29
CA VAL A 166 13.25 4.80 10.12
C VAL A 166 13.11 5.19 8.64
N HIS A 167 13.77 4.49 7.74
CA HIS A 167 13.69 4.77 6.31
C HIS A 167 12.25 4.67 5.75
N LYS A 168 11.43 3.72 6.26
CA LYS A 168 10.03 3.56 5.85
C LYS A 168 9.15 4.70 6.36
N ILE A 169 9.39 5.14 7.60
CA ILE A 169 8.65 6.27 8.18
C ILE A 169 8.97 7.55 7.40
N LEU A 170 10.24 7.80 7.09
CA LEU A 170 10.68 8.94 6.27
C LEU A 170 10.04 8.90 4.88
N TYR A 171 10.06 7.77 4.20
CA TYR A 171 9.42 7.62 2.90
C TYR A 171 7.93 7.99 2.93
N ASN A 172 7.18 7.43 3.87
CA ASN A 172 5.75 7.68 3.98
C ASN A 172 5.44 9.13 4.42
N ARG A 173 6.27 9.73 5.29
CA ARG A 173 6.15 11.15 5.65
C ARG A 173 6.48 12.04 4.45
N GLY A 174 7.49 11.69 3.68
CA GLY A 174 7.83 12.36 2.43
C GLY A 174 6.67 12.41 1.45
N ILE A 175 5.96 11.28 1.24
CA ILE A 175 4.73 11.23 0.44
C ILE A 175 3.68 12.21 1.01
N SER A 176 3.47 12.19 2.32
CA SER A 176 2.50 13.07 2.96
C SER A 176 2.87 14.55 2.82
N TYR A 177 4.15 14.90 2.92
CA TYR A 177 4.64 16.26 2.64
C TYR A 177 4.43 16.67 1.19
N GLU A 178 4.72 15.78 0.22
CA GLU A 178 4.52 16.07 -1.19
C GLU A 178 3.05 16.34 -1.50
N ARG A 179 2.16 15.45 -1.06
CA ARG A 179 0.72 15.57 -1.22
C ARG A 179 0.13 16.79 -0.50
N ASN A 180 0.81 17.29 0.54
CA ASN A 180 0.47 18.52 1.25
C ASN A 180 1.20 19.76 0.71
N ASN A 181 1.72 19.70 -0.53
CA ASN A 181 2.42 20.80 -1.22
C ASN A 181 3.68 21.33 -0.48
N GLN A 182 4.34 20.50 0.34
CA GLN A 182 5.54 20.84 1.09
C GLN A 182 6.78 20.17 0.47
N TRP A 183 7.01 20.38 -0.83
CA TRP A 183 8.02 19.67 -1.62
C TRP A 183 9.41 19.63 -0.98
N LYS A 184 9.94 20.76 -0.51
CA LYS A 184 11.30 20.82 0.08
C LYS A 184 11.48 19.86 1.26
N LYS A 185 10.42 19.64 2.06
CA LYS A 185 10.44 18.68 3.17
C LYS A 185 10.32 17.24 2.67
N ALA A 186 9.48 17.02 1.66
CA ALA A 186 9.34 15.73 1.02
C ALA A 186 10.67 15.26 0.43
N GLU A 187 11.32 16.09 -0.37
CA GLU A 187 12.61 15.79 -0.98
C GLU A 187 13.67 15.45 0.06
N LYS A 188 13.73 16.22 1.17
CA LYS A 188 14.64 15.92 2.28
C LYS A 188 14.39 14.53 2.87
N ASP A 189 13.14 14.21 3.17
CA ASP A 189 12.78 12.92 3.75
C ASP A 189 13.09 11.74 2.80
N PHE A 190 12.84 11.89 1.50
CA PHE A 190 13.19 10.86 0.51
C PHE A 190 14.71 10.66 0.41
N LEU A 191 15.49 11.74 0.36
CA LEU A 191 16.94 11.65 0.30
C LEU A 191 17.50 11.04 1.59
N GLU A 192 16.98 11.38 2.76
CA GLU A 192 17.36 10.78 4.02
C GLU A 192 16.99 9.29 4.07
N SER A 193 15.81 8.91 3.60
CA SER A 193 15.41 7.49 3.47
C SER A 193 16.40 6.71 2.60
N LEU A 194 16.80 7.25 1.43
CA LEU A 194 17.77 6.62 0.53
C LEU A 194 19.19 6.60 1.11
N SER A 195 19.56 7.56 1.97
CA SER A 195 20.86 7.52 2.65
C SER A 195 20.97 6.39 3.67
N LEU A 196 19.84 6.02 4.30
CA LEU A 196 19.76 4.90 5.26
C LEU A 196 19.69 3.54 4.55
N LEU A 197 18.94 3.46 3.45
CA LEU A 197 18.82 2.27 2.63
C LEU A 197 18.79 2.67 1.15
N PRO A 198 19.89 2.54 0.39
CA PRO A 198 19.96 3.03 -0.98
C PRO A 198 19.08 2.25 -1.98
N GLU A 199 18.96 0.94 -1.83
CA GLU A 199 18.27 0.06 -2.79
C GLU A 199 16.77 -0.05 -2.49
N GLN A 200 16.06 1.09 -2.55
CA GLN A 200 14.61 1.17 -2.33
C GLN A 200 13.92 1.56 -3.64
N PRO A 201 13.45 0.59 -4.46
CA PRO A 201 12.93 0.90 -5.80
C PRO A 201 11.76 1.87 -5.77
N TYR A 202 10.88 1.78 -4.79
CA TYR A 202 9.72 2.69 -4.69
C TYR A 202 10.11 4.11 -4.26
N VAL A 203 11.12 4.27 -3.40
CA VAL A 203 11.61 5.60 -3.01
C VAL A 203 12.36 6.26 -4.17
N LEU A 204 13.24 5.50 -4.85
CA LEU A 204 13.92 5.94 -6.06
C LEU A 204 12.92 6.40 -7.11
N ASN A 205 11.92 5.56 -7.39
CA ASN A 205 10.85 5.86 -8.35
C ASN A 205 10.07 7.13 -7.97
N TYR A 206 9.62 7.24 -6.74
CA TYR A 206 8.76 8.36 -6.31
C TYR A 206 9.51 9.70 -6.35
N LEU A 207 10.73 9.74 -5.83
CA LEU A 207 11.56 10.94 -5.84
C LEU A 207 11.90 11.36 -7.28
N ALA A 208 12.35 10.41 -8.09
CA ALA A 208 12.75 10.67 -9.48
C ALA A 208 11.56 11.13 -10.33
N TYR A 209 10.42 10.44 -10.25
CA TYR A 209 9.19 10.85 -10.94
C TYR A 209 8.78 12.28 -10.54
N SER A 210 8.82 12.60 -9.23
CA SER A 210 8.50 13.94 -8.75
C SER A 210 9.47 15.00 -9.28
N TRP A 211 10.75 14.69 -9.41
CA TRP A 211 11.73 15.58 -10.05
C TRP A 211 11.42 15.80 -11.52
N VAL A 212 11.09 14.73 -12.25
CA VAL A 212 10.71 14.81 -13.69
C VAL A 212 9.48 15.70 -13.87
N ASP A 213 8.45 15.49 -13.07
CA ASP A 213 7.22 16.27 -13.14
C ASP A 213 7.47 17.76 -12.86
N LYS A 214 8.33 18.06 -11.88
CA LYS A 214 8.74 19.44 -11.52
C LYS A 214 9.83 20.03 -12.42
N LYS A 215 10.26 19.31 -13.47
CA LYS A 215 11.36 19.69 -14.37
C LYS A 215 12.68 19.96 -13.65
N MET A 216 12.97 19.17 -12.61
CA MET A 216 14.16 19.27 -11.76
C MET A 216 15.05 18.04 -11.96
N ASN A 217 16.37 18.19 -11.88
CA ASN A 217 17.35 17.09 -11.79
C ASN A 217 17.12 15.93 -12.79
N ILE A 218 16.72 16.22 -14.04
CA ILE A 218 16.25 15.21 -15.02
C ILE A 218 17.27 14.09 -15.23
N GLU A 219 18.56 14.40 -15.41
CA GLU A 219 19.62 13.38 -15.63
C GLU A 219 19.74 12.45 -14.42
N LYS A 220 19.72 13.02 -13.21
CA LYS A 220 19.78 12.25 -11.96
C LYS A 220 18.52 11.40 -11.79
N ALA A 221 17.36 11.95 -12.12
CA ALA A 221 16.09 11.23 -12.07
C ALA A 221 16.10 10.03 -13.02
N LEU A 222 16.60 10.17 -14.24
CA LEU A 222 16.73 9.06 -15.18
C LEU A 222 17.57 7.93 -14.59
N GLY A 223 18.78 8.22 -14.08
CA GLY A 223 19.63 7.20 -13.46
C GLY A 223 18.96 6.49 -12.25
N MET A 224 18.20 7.23 -11.45
CA MET A 224 17.45 6.64 -10.33
C MET A 224 16.30 5.74 -10.81
N LEU A 225 15.61 6.10 -11.89
CA LEU A 225 14.55 5.28 -12.48
C LEU A 225 15.10 4.02 -13.15
N GLU A 226 16.24 4.12 -13.84
CA GLU A 226 16.95 2.96 -14.38
C GLU A 226 17.32 1.98 -13.26
N GLU A 227 17.84 2.48 -12.15
CA GLU A 227 18.15 1.65 -10.98
C GLU A 227 16.87 1.04 -10.37
N ALA A 228 15.78 1.79 -10.26
CA ALA A 228 14.51 1.27 -9.76
C ALA A 228 13.96 0.14 -10.65
N VAL A 229 14.06 0.29 -11.98
CA VAL A 229 13.70 -0.77 -12.95
C VAL A 229 14.60 -1.99 -12.79
N ARG A 230 15.92 -1.80 -12.60
CA ARG A 230 16.85 -2.91 -12.35
C ARG A 230 16.48 -3.72 -11.10
N LEU A 231 16.03 -3.04 -10.04
CA LEU A 231 15.61 -3.66 -8.78
C LEU A 231 14.23 -4.33 -8.88
N LYS A 232 13.37 -3.86 -9.81
CA LYS A 232 11.98 -4.33 -10.01
C LYS A 232 11.63 -4.39 -11.50
N GLU A 233 12.24 -5.32 -12.23
CA GLU A 233 12.18 -5.45 -13.68
C GLU A 233 10.78 -5.64 -14.30
N ASN A 234 9.81 -6.08 -13.51
CA ASN A 234 8.44 -6.35 -13.96
C ASN A 234 7.39 -5.52 -13.19
N ASP A 235 7.80 -4.41 -12.56
CA ASP A 235 6.85 -3.47 -11.97
C ASP A 235 6.43 -2.44 -13.03
N GLY A 236 5.19 -2.56 -13.50
CA GLY A 236 4.67 -1.73 -14.59
C GLY A 236 4.65 -0.24 -14.24
N TYR A 237 4.44 0.14 -12.97
CA TYR A 237 4.45 1.54 -12.53
C TYR A 237 5.85 2.16 -12.54
N ILE A 238 6.87 1.39 -12.15
CA ILE A 238 8.25 1.85 -12.19
C ILE A 238 8.73 2.01 -13.66
N ILE A 239 8.35 1.05 -14.52
CA ILE A 239 8.67 1.10 -15.95
C ILE A 239 7.96 2.28 -16.63
N ASP A 240 6.70 2.55 -16.29
CA ASP A 240 5.95 3.71 -16.77
C ASP A 240 6.67 5.02 -16.40
N SER A 241 7.11 5.14 -15.15
CA SER A 241 7.83 6.32 -14.68
C SER A 241 9.13 6.57 -15.46
N LEU A 242 9.89 5.52 -15.79
CA LEU A 242 11.09 5.64 -16.63
C LEU A 242 10.72 6.06 -18.05
N GLY A 243 9.71 5.44 -18.64
CA GLY A 243 9.20 5.83 -19.96
C GLY A 243 8.71 7.27 -20.00
N TRP A 244 7.99 7.70 -18.96
CA TRP A 244 7.54 9.08 -18.82
C TRP A 244 8.72 10.07 -18.67
N ALA A 245 9.77 9.70 -17.93
CA ALA A 245 10.97 10.52 -17.81
C ALA A 245 11.66 10.73 -19.17
N HIS A 246 11.77 9.68 -19.99
CA HIS A 246 12.26 9.79 -21.36
C HIS A 246 11.36 10.67 -22.23
N TYR A 247 10.03 10.54 -22.10
CA TYR A 247 9.07 11.39 -22.81
C TYR A 247 9.27 12.88 -22.45
N ARG A 248 9.36 13.20 -21.17
CA ARG A 248 9.58 14.57 -20.66
C ARG A 248 10.94 15.13 -21.10
N ASN A 249 11.93 14.25 -21.30
CA ASN A 249 13.25 14.59 -21.88
C ASN A 249 13.25 14.60 -23.41
N LYS A 250 12.09 14.48 -24.06
CA LYS A 250 11.90 14.44 -25.52
C LYS A 250 12.59 13.27 -26.23
N ASN A 251 12.99 12.25 -25.51
CA ASN A 251 13.55 11.02 -26.06
C ASN A 251 12.43 10.01 -26.35
N TYR A 252 11.60 10.33 -27.35
CA TYR A 252 10.36 9.62 -27.63
C TYR A 252 10.56 8.16 -28.05
N VAL A 253 11.68 7.84 -28.71
CA VAL A 253 11.98 6.46 -29.14
C VAL A 253 12.24 5.55 -27.93
N GLU A 254 13.02 6.00 -26.96
CA GLU A 254 13.25 5.24 -25.74
C GLU A 254 11.99 5.23 -24.87
N ALA A 255 11.27 6.36 -24.77
CA ALA A 255 9.99 6.43 -24.05
C ALA A 255 9.00 5.37 -24.56
N GLU A 256 8.87 5.19 -25.89
CA GLU A 256 7.98 4.18 -26.46
C GLU A 256 8.30 2.77 -25.97
N LYS A 257 9.57 2.39 -25.92
CA LYS A 257 9.97 1.04 -25.49
C LYS A 257 9.49 0.72 -24.08
N PHE A 258 9.72 1.67 -23.14
CA PHE A 258 9.33 1.47 -21.75
C PHE A 258 7.81 1.57 -21.57
N LEU A 259 7.15 2.56 -22.15
CA LEU A 259 5.70 2.75 -22.03
C LEU A 259 4.91 1.62 -22.70
N GLN A 260 5.41 1.06 -23.80
CA GLN A 260 4.84 -0.14 -24.40
C GLN A 260 4.89 -1.34 -23.44
N LYS A 261 6.04 -1.54 -22.76
CA LYS A 261 6.17 -2.60 -21.75
C LYS A 261 5.26 -2.34 -20.56
N ALA A 262 5.15 -1.09 -20.09
CA ALA A 262 4.29 -0.71 -18.97
C ALA A 262 2.81 -1.00 -19.27
N VAL A 263 2.33 -0.62 -20.46
CA VAL A 263 0.93 -0.89 -20.90
C VAL A 263 0.64 -2.39 -21.03
N GLN A 264 1.62 -3.21 -21.41
CA GLN A 264 1.47 -4.66 -21.44
C GLN A 264 1.33 -5.27 -20.04
N LEU A 265 2.01 -4.70 -19.03
CA LEU A 265 1.93 -5.13 -17.64
C LEU A 265 0.69 -4.57 -16.92
N LEU A 266 0.24 -3.37 -17.30
CA LEU A 266 -0.86 -2.64 -16.68
C LEU A 266 -1.90 -2.18 -17.74
N PRO A 267 -2.52 -3.11 -18.48
CA PRO A 267 -3.42 -2.76 -19.59
C PRO A 267 -4.70 -2.03 -19.16
N LEU A 268 -5.08 -2.14 -17.88
CA LEU A 268 -6.28 -1.52 -17.33
C LEU A 268 -5.98 -0.26 -16.48
N ASP A 269 -4.75 0.24 -16.50
CA ASP A 269 -4.42 1.49 -15.82
C ASP A 269 -4.61 2.69 -16.78
N PRO A 270 -5.47 3.68 -16.44
CA PRO A 270 -5.77 4.79 -17.34
C PRO A 270 -4.58 5.73 -17.55
N ILE A 271 -3.72 5.92 -16.55
CA ILE A 271 -2.55 6.82 -16.64
C ILE A 271 -1.49 6.21 -17.54
N VAL A 272 -1.21 4.91 -17.36
CA VAL A 272 -0.22 4.19 -18.20
C VAL A 272 -0.65 4.18 -19.66
N ASN A 273 -1.95 4.00 -19.95
CA ASN A 273 -2.48 4.10 -21.30
C ASN A 273 -2.39 5.53 -21.87
N ASP A 274 -2.62 6.55 -21.04
CA ASP A 274 -2.48 7.96 -21.44
C ASP A 274 -1.03 8.29 -21.78
N HIS A 275 -0.07 7.91 -20.93
CA HIS A 275 1.37 8.12 -21.19
C HIS A 275 1.83 7.43 -22.47
N TYR A 276 1.38 6.19 -22.72
CA TYR A 276 1.73 5.50 -23.95
C TYR A 276 1.11 6.17 -25.20
N ALA A 277 -0.11 6.63 -25.09
CA ALA A 277 -0.76 7.40 -26.16
C ALA A 277 -0.04 8.71 -26.45
N ASP A 278 0.41 9.42 -25.41
CA ASP A 278 1.14 10.68 -25.55
C ASP A 278 2.43 10.48 -26.35
N VAL A 279 3.21 9.43 -26.08
CA VAL A 279 4.44 9.16 -26.84
C VAL A 279 4.14 8.74 -28.28
N LEU A 280 3.10 7.95 -28.51
CA LEU A 280 2.67 7.59 -29.87
C LEU A 280 2.29 8.81 -30.70
N TRP A 281 1.63 9.80 -30.08
CA TRP A 281 1.30 11.06 -30.73
C TRP A 281 2.55 11.82 -31.15
N MET A 282 3.54 11.94 -30.26
CA MET A 282 4.81 12.61 -30.55
C MET A 282 5.63 11.89 -31.63
N LEU A 283 5.39 10.59 -31.82
CA LEU A 283 5.98 9.78 -32.94
C LEU A 283 5.13 9.81 -34.20
N ASN A 284 4.16 10.72 -34.33
CA ASN A 284 3.23 10.85 -35.45
C ASN A 284 2.33 9.63 -35.70
N ARG A 285 2.16 8.76 -34.72
CA ARG A 285 1.26 7.58 -34.77
C ARG A 285 -0.11 7.92 -34.24
N ASN A 286 -0.74 8.95 -34.78
CA ASN A 286 -1.94 9.62 -34.25
C ASN A 286 -3.16 8.69 -34.11
N ILE A 287 -3.34 7.71 -35.02
CA ILE A 287 -4.45 6.76 -34.96
C ILE A 287 -4.29 5.85 -33.74
N GLN A 288 -3.08 5.36 -33.51
CA GLN A 288 -2.78 4.51 -32.37
C GLN A 288 -2.86 5.29 -31.03
N ALA A 289 -2.37 6.53 -31.00
CA ALA A 289 -2.52 7.41 -29.85
C ALA A 289 -3.99 7.57 -29.46
N ARG A 290 -4.86 7.90 -30.42
CA ARG A 290 -6.31 8.01 -30.16
C ARG A 290 -6.96 6.71 -29.70
N TYR A 291 -6.47 5.56 -30.14
CA TYR A 291 -6.96 4.28 -29.66
C TYR A 291 -6.68 4.12 -28.16
N PHE A 292 -5.45 4.38 -27.70
CA PHE A 292 -5.07 4.24 -26.30
C PHE A 292 -5.72 5.32 -25.40
N TRP A 293 -5.83 6.57 -25.83
CA TRP A 293 -6.60 7.57 -25.12
C TRP A 293 -8.07 7.19 -24.98
N LYS A 294 -8.70 6.67 -26.05
CA LYS A 294 -10.08 6.20 -25.99
C LYS A 294 -10.23 5.02 -25.04
N HIS A 295 -9.26 4.12 -25.01
CA HIS A 295 -9.22 3.04 -24.05
C HIS A 295 -9.11 3.57 -22.62
N ALA A 296 -8.17 4.47 -22.33
CA ALA A 296 -7.96 5.08 -21.03
C ALA A 296 -9.26 5.71 -20.45
N VAL A 297 -9.99 6.51 -21.23
CA VAL A 297 -11.23 7.14 -20.77
C VAL A 297 -12.40 6.16 -20.60
N SER A 298 -12.33 4.96 -21.16
CA SER A 298 -13.35 3.91 -21.01
C SER A 298 -13.17 3.09 -19.73
N LEU A 299 -12.03 3.23 -19.04
CA LEU A 299 -11.73 2.50 -17.80
C LEU A 299 -12.50 3.08 -16.62
N ASN A 300 -12.87 2.22 -15.66
CA ASN A 300 -13.77 2.58 -14.55
C ASN A 300 -13.12 3.44 -13.46
N ASP A 301 -11.80 3.30 -13.24
CA ASP A 301 -11.09 3.90 -12.10
C ASP A 301 -10.30 5.17 -12.50
N ILE A 302 -10.84 5.97 -13.43
CA ILE A 302 -10.21 7.21 -13.88
C ILE A 302 -10.73 8.41 -13.10
N ASP A 303 -9.83 9.24 -12.57
CA ASP A 303 -10.17 10.52 -11.96
C ASP A 303 -10.80 11.47 -12.98
N ILE A 304 -11.82 12.24 -12.59
CA ILE A 304 -12.59 13.13 -13.47
C ILE A 304 -11.68 14.14 -14.19
N ASP A 305 -10.76 14.77 -13.46
CA ASP A 305 -9.83 15.76 -14.02
C ASP A 305 -8.88 15.15 -15.06
N VAL A 306 -8.46 13.90 -14.85
CA VAL A 306 -7.63 13.15 -15.81
C VAL A 306 -8.44 12.82 -17.05
N LYS A 307 -9.67 12.35 -16.87
CA LYS A 307 -10.58 12.02 -17.97
C LYS A 307 -10.87 13.22 -18.87
N GLU A 308 -11.07 14.40 -18.30
CA GLU A 308 -11.26 15.64 -19.06
C GLU A 308 -10.03 15.98 -19.90
N LYS A 309 -8.82 15.93 -19.32
CA LYS A 309 -7.57 16.16 -20.04
C LYS A 309 -7.37 15.20 -21.20
N ILE A 310 -7.66 13.91 -21.02
CA ILE A 310 -7.55 12.91 -22.07
C ILE A 310 -8.59 13.16 -23.18
N ASN A 311 -9.81 13.57 -22.82
CA ASN A 311 -10.82 13.94 -23.82
C ASN A 311 -10.38 15.14 -24.67
N ASP A 312 -9.72 16.13 -24.08
CA ASP A 312 -9.16 17.25 -24.84
C ASP A 312 -8.07 16.79 -25.82
N LYS A 313 -7.20 15.87 -25.40
CA LYS A 313 -6.22 15.24 -26.27
C LYS A 313 -6.86 14.44 -27.43
N LEU A 314 -7.97 13.75 -27.17
CA LEU A 314 -8.73 13.03 -28.21
C LEU A 314 -9.28 13.95 -29.29
N ILE A 315 -9.70 15.17 -28.93
CA ILE A 315 -10.29 16.15 -29.86
C ILE A 315 -9.19 16.93 -30.58
N PHE A 316 -8.27 17.52 -29.83
CA PHE A 316 -7.32 18.51 -30.32
C PHE A 316 -5.90 17.95 -30.53
N GLY A 317 -5.61 16.74 -30.05
CA GLY A 317 -4.24 16.23 -29.96
C GLY A 317 -3.44 16.93 -28.88
N ILE A 318 -2.13 16.67 -28.84
CA ILE A 318 -1.19 17.36 -27.96
C ILE A 318 -0.65 18.58 -28.68
N ASN A 319 -0.89 19.77 -28.14
CA ASN A 319 -0.25 20.99 -28.62
C ASN A 319 1.07 21.19 -27.87
N GLU A 320 2.19 21.37 -28.58
CA GLU A 320 3.54 21.59 -28.00
C GLU A 320 3.65 22.83 -27.06
N LYS A 321 2.57 23.58 -26.89
CA LYS A 321 2.52 24.82 -26.09
C LYS A 321 1.91 24.65 -24.70
N SER A 322 1.54 23.41 -24.28
CA SER A 322 0.98 23.14 -22.94
C SER A 322 1.99 22.54 -21.96
#